data_7ec4155736c5acae93d65a203a63fb99
#
_entry.id   7ec4155736c5acae93d65a203a63fb99
#
_cell.length_a   1.000
_cell.length_b   1.000
_cell.length_c   1.000
_cell.angle_alpha   90.00
_cell.angle_beta   90.00
_cell.angle_gamma   90.00
#
_symmetry.space_group_name_H-M   'P 1'
#
loop_
_entity.id
_entity.type
_entity.pdbx_description
1 polymer ?
#
loop_
_entity_poly.entity_id
_entity_poly.type
_entity_poly.pdbx_seq_one_letter_code
_entity_poly.pdbx_strand_id
1 'polypeptide(L)'
;MRLLKNIIYVLALLMISLNISAQSAAHPGLKTVVIDPGHGGKDPGALGKGGKVNEKHIVLSVAKKLGAKIRQQYPDVRVIYTRSTDVFIGLHERAMVARRNNADLFISIHCNGSSSADAKGSSVHILGQNSDNSRNKTDYFERNMSVAQRENSVIVLEEDYKTKYQTFDPSSPESYISHQLQWMAYYESSLLFASEVVQNLIVQPLTPRKIVIDQDIFQVLVEANMPAVLLELAFVTNPNEHKYMASDAGQEEIADRLFKAFRSYKAKYDASVAVDVPAAQPDKQQVKQSSAQTASKSAGQSVANNGKVSYGVQIMGLGRRLSSGDPAFKGLDVYAVKGESSNIYRYICGKHDSADKAKASLLNISKKFPEAFVVEIKGTEVKRVK
;
A
#
# COMPACT_ATOMS: atom_id res chain seq x y z
N MET A 1 3.84 66.28 -8.41
CA MET A 1 2.61 65.46 -8.36
C MET A 1 2.63 64.19 -9.21
N ARG A 2 3.12 64.19 -10.46
CA ARG A 2 3.17 62.97 -11.32
C ARG A 2 4.14 61.90 -10.80
N LEU A 3 5.31 62.29 -10.29
CA LEU A 3 6.33 61.34 -9.78
C LEU A 3 5.80 60.57 -8.54
N LEU A 4 5.11 61.26 -7.64
CA LEU A 4 4.53 60.67 -6.42
C LEU A 4 3.40 59.68 -6.73
N LYS A 5 2.58 59.94 -7.77
CA LYS A 5 1.56 59.02 -8.25
C LYS A 5 2.17 57.73 -8.82
N ASN A 6 3.24 57.86 -9.60
CA ASN A 6 3.91 56.70 -10.18
C ASN A 6 4.58 55.81 -9.12
N ILE A 7 5.14 56.40 -8.06
CA ILE A 7 5.70 55.66 -6.91
C ILE A 7 4.60 54.93 -6.16
N ILE A 8 3.43 55.50 -5.96
CA ILE A 8 2.28 54.87 -5.32
C ILE A 8 1.75 53.70 -6.16
N TYR A 9 1.69 53.82 -7.50
CA TYR A 9 1.28 52.74 -8.38
C TYR A 9 2.29 51.58 -8.38
N VAL A 10 3.59 51.85 -8.36
CA VAL A 10 4.62 50.81 -8.28
C VAL A 10 4.59 50.07 -6.92
N LEU A 11 4.39 50.82 -5.83
CA LEU A 11 4.19 50.22 -4.50
C LEU A 11 2.91 49.40 -4.38
N ALA A 12 1.80 49.87 -5.02
CA ALA A 12 0.54 49.10 -5.05
C ALA A 12 0.68 47.83 -5.90
N LEU A 13 1.40 47.86 -7.01
CA LEU A 13 1.71 46.69 -7.83
C LEU A 13 2.66 45.72 -7.10
N LEU A 14 3.63 46.20 -6.32
CA LEU A 14 4.49 45.36 -5.48
C LEU A 14 3.69 44.70 -4.33
N MET A 15 2.70 45.40 -3.76
CA MET A 15 1.85 44.79 -2.71
C MET A 15 0.87 43.76 -3.25
N ILE A 16 0.50 43.81 -4.53
CA ILE A 16 -0.35 42.78 -5.18
C ILE A 16 0.47 41.53 -5.49
N SER A 17 1.76 41.64 -5.75
CA SER A 17 2.64 40.51 -6.01
C SER A 17 3.10 39.79 -4.72
N LEU A 18 2.86 40.32 -3.53
CA LEU A 18 3.19 39.67 -2.25
C LEU A 18 2.06 38.81 -1.66
N ASN A 19 0.90 38.77 -2.31
CA ASN A 19 -0.08 37.70 -2.06
C ASN A 19 0.23 36.43 -2.88
N ILE A 20 1.50 36.02 -2.95
CA ILE A 20 1.81 34.64 -3.13
C ILE A 20 1.34 34.00 -1.82
N SER A 21 0.11 33.51 -1.84
CA SER A 21 -0.36 32.56 -0.86
C SER A 21 0.77 31.56 -0.72
N ALA A 22 1.40 31.50 0.45
CA ALA A 22 2.12 30.30 0.84
C ALA A 22 1.06 29.22 0.75
N GLN A 23 0.97 28.58 -0.42
CA GLN A 23 0.27 27.34 -0.57
C GLN A 23 1.03 26.44 0.41
N SER A 24 0.50 26.32 1.60
CA SER A 24 0.88 25.31 2.56
C SER A 24 1.05 24.06 1.71
N ALA A 25 2.27 23.55 1.61
CA ALA A 25 2.52 22.29 0.93
C ALA A 25 1.54 21.33 1.58
N ALA A 26 0.47 21.03 0.83
CA ALA A 26 -0.61 20.20 1.36
C ALA A 26 0.07 18.93 1.84
N HIS A 27 -0.07 18.59 3.11
CA HIS A 27 0.46 17.35 3.64
C HIS A 27 0.04 16.23 2.68
N PRO A 28 0.98 15.39 2.23
CA PRO A 28 0.68 14.30 1.31
C PRO A 28 -0.08 13.19 2.05
N GLY A 29 -1.23 13.52 2.64
CA GLY A 29 -2.12 12.57 3.25
C GLY A 29 -2.93 11.81 2.20
N LEU A 30 -3.73 10.84 2.63
CA LEU A 30 -4.61 10.06 1.75
C LEU A 30 -5.66 10.96 1.10
N LYS A 31 -5.56 11.10 -0.23
CA LYS A 31 -6.40 11.99 -1.06
C LYS A 31 -7.28 11.24 -2.05
N THR A 32 -6.91 10.03 -2.44
CA THR A 32 -7.66 9.25 -3.43
C THR A 32 -7.80 7.81 -2.96
N VAL A 33 -9.03 7.33 -2.84
CA VAL A 33 -9.34 5.92 -2.60
C VAL A 33 -10.11 5.36 -3.77
N VAL A 34 -9.68 4.19 -4.26
CA VAL A 34 -10.46 3.41 -5.22
C VAL A 34 -11.12 2.25 -4.48
N ILE A 35 -12.43 2.18 -4.62
CA ILE A 35 -13.25 1.06 -4.12
C ILE A 35 -13.62 0.20 -5.32
N ASP A 36 -13.26 -1.07 -5.26
CA ASP A 36 -13.47 -2.05 -6.29
C ASP A 36 -14.54 -3.07 -5.86
N PRO A 37 -15.81 -2.87 -6.23
CA PRO A 37 -16.81 -3.94 -6.05
C PRO A 37 -16.49 -5.08 -7.01
N GLY A 38 -16.10 -6.25 -6.49
CA GLY A 38 -15.77 -7.42 -7.32
C GLY A 38 -16.89 -7.83 -8.27
N HIS A 39 -16.55 -8.62 -9.31
CA HIS A 39 -17.52 -9.16 -10.27
C HIS A 39 -18.35 -8.10 -11.03
N GLY A 40 -19.54 -8.47 -11.51
CA GLY A 40 -20.46 -7.56 -12.18
C GLY A 40 -20.86 -8.00 -13.60
N GLY A 41 -22.02 -7.56 -14.08
CA GLY A 41 -22.54 -7.93 -15.38
C GLY A 41 -22.68 -9.44 -15.58
N LYS A 42 -21.95 -9.98 -16.56
CA LYS A 42 -21.89 -11.41 -16.89
C LYS A 42 -21.21 -12.29 -15.84
N ASP A 43 -20.48 -11.69 -14.91
CA ASP A 43 -19.82 -12.38 -13.80
C ASP A 43 -20.63 -12.20 -12.51
N PRO A 44 -21.37 -13.20 -12.04
CA PRO A 44 -22.19 -13.10 -10.84
C PRO A 44 -21.38 -13.18 -9.53
N GLY A 45 -20.12 -13.64 -9.57
CA GLY A 45 -19.38 -14.08 -8.39
C GLY A 45 -19.99 -15.32 -7.75
N ALA A 46 -19.80 -15.52 -6.45
CA ALA A 46 -20.41 -16.59 -5.71
C ALA A 46 -21.95 -16.45 -5.69
N LEU A 47 -22.65 -17.58 -5.93
CA LEU A 47 -24.09 -17.60 -6.03
C LEU A 47 -24.74 -17.72 -4.65
N GLY A 48 -25.65 -16.81 -4.35
CA GLY A 48 -26.49 -16.87 -3.17
C GLY A 48 -27.54 -17.95 -3.26
N LYS A 49 -28.02 -18.40 -2.11
CA LYS A 49 -29.10 -19.39 -2.04
C LYS A 49 -30.35 -18.87 -2.76
N GLY A 50 -30.79 -19.61 -3.78
CA GLY A 50 -31.93 -19.21 -4.62
C GLY A 50 -31.62 -18.24 -5.75
N GLY A 51 -30.35 -17.87 -5.98
CA GLY A 51 -29.84 -17.13 -7.15
C GLY A 51 -30.29 -15.67 -7.28
N LYS A 52 -31.06 -15.13 -6.34
CA LYS A 52 -31.62 -13.77 -6.44
C LYS A 52 -30.63 -12.69 -6.04
N VAL A 53 -29.85 -12.92 -4.98
CA VAL A 53 -28.84 -11.98 -4.49
C VAL A 53 -27.50 -12.71 -4.48
N ASN A 54 -26.67 -12.41 -5.47
CA ASN A 54 -25.33 -12.98 -5.62
C ASN A 54 -24.30 -12.00 -5.10
N GLU A 55 -23.07 -12.44 -5.00
CA GLU A 55 -21.93 -11.65 -4.56
C GLU A 55 -21.87 -10.26 -5.22
N LYS A 56 -21.96 -10.18 -6.55
CA LYS A 56 -21.89 -8.92 -7.29
C LYS A 56 -22.86 -7.83 -6.82
N HIS A 57 -24.03 -8.23 -6.30
CA HIS A 57 -25.04 -7.30 -5.80
C HIS A 57 -24.68 -6.78 -4.41
N ILE A 58 -24.23 -7.68 -3.54
CA ILE A 58 -23.84 -7.37 -2.16
C ILE A 58 -22.67 -6.40 -2.17
N VAL A 59 -21.59 -6.75 -2.90
CA VAL A 59 -20.36 -5.96 -2.91
C VAL A 59 -20.56 -4.59 -3.55
N LEU A 60 -21.41 -4.47 -4.57
CA LEU A 60 -21.75 -3.19 -5.18
C LEU A 60 -22.48 -2.27 -4.18
N SER A 61 -23.45 -2.83 -3.46
CA SER A 61 -24.21 -2.07 -2.47
C SER A 61 -23.33 -1.60 -1.32
N VAL A 62 -22.53 -2.50 -0.74
CA VAL A 62 -21.57 -2.17 0.34
C VAL A 62 -20.56 -1.12 -0.12
N ALA A 63 -19.98 -1.27 -1.31
CA ALA A 63 -19.02 -0.32 -1.86
C ALA A 63 -19.63 1.10 -2.00
N LYS A 64 -20.85 1.20 -2.51
CA LYS A 64 -21.55 2.50 -2.67
C LYS A 64 -21.84 3.15 -1.33
N LYS A 65 -22.31 2.38 -0.34
CA LYS A 65 -22.56 2.85 1.02
C LYS A 65 -21.25 3.33 1.68
N LEU A 66 -20.17 2.56 1.59
CA LEU A 66 -18.84 2.94 2.09
C LEU A 66 -18.36 4.25 1.46
N GLY A 67 -18.40 4.36 0.15
CA GLY A 67 -17.93 5.56 -0.52
C GLY A 67 -18.79 6.80 -0.24
N ALA A 68 -20.11 6.63 0.00
CA ALA A 68 -20.97 7.73 0.45
C ALA A 68 -20.51 8.25 1.82
N LYS A 69 -20.23 7.35 2.78
CA LYS A 69 -19.73 7.72 4.13
C LYS A 69 -18.37 8.42 4.07
N ILE A 70 -17.46 7.94 3.22
CA ILE A 70 -16.15 8.58 3.03
C ILE A 70 -16.32 10.00 2.49
N ARG A 71 -17.11 10.21 1.42
CA ARG A 71 -17.36 11.53 0.84
C ARG A 71 -18.02 12.49 1.81
N GLN A 72 -18.93 11.99 2.62
CA GLN A 72 -19.62 12.81 3.62
C GLN A 72 -18.66 13.31 4.71
N GLN A 73 -17.78 12.45 5.21
CA GLN A 73 -16.88 12.79 6.31
C GLN A 73 -15.58 13.46 5.84
N TYR A 74 -15.12 13.11 4.63
CA TYR A 74 -13.86 13.60 4.06
C TYR A 74 -14.11 14.15 2.65
N PRO A 75 -14.66 15.37 2.51
CA PRO A 75 -14.98 15.97 1.20
C PRO A 75 -13.72 16.17 0.32
N ASP A 76 -12.54 16.26 0.93
CA ASP A 76 -11.25 16.39 0.27
C ASP A 76 -10.68 15.05 -0.22
N VAL A 77 -11.29 13.92 0.14
CA VAL A 77 -10.92 12.60 -0.35
C VAL A 77 -11.74 12.24 -1.58
N ARG A 78 -11.03 12.05 -2.69
CA ARG A 78 -11.63 11.61 -3.94
C ARG A 78 -11.91 10.11 -3.88
N VAL A 79 -13.20 9.74 -3.92
CA VAL A 79 -13.64 8.35 -3.96
C VAL A 79 -14.01 7.96 -5.38
N ILE A 80 -13.34 6.93 -5.90
CA ILE A 80 -13.54 6.40 -7.25
C ILE A 80 -13.99 4.95 -7.11
N TYR A 81 -14.89 4.50 -7.98
CA TYR A 81 -15.28 3.11 -8.09
C TYR A 81 -14.77 2.53 -9.40
N THR A 82 -14.36 1.26 -9.39
CA THR A 82 -14.08 0.54 -10.64
C THR A 82 -15.36 0.34 -11.43
N ARG A 83 -16.48 0.07 -10.75
CA ARG A 83 -17.85 0.09 -11.28
C ARG A 83 -18.83 0.69 -10.28
N SER A 84 -19.82 1.40 -10.76
CA SER A 84 -20.93 1.98 -9.96
C SER A 84 -22.30 1.38 -10.29
N THR A 85 -22.35 0.51 -11.28
CA THR A 85 -23.52 -0.23 -11.76
C THR A 85 -23.19 -1.71 -11.94
N ASP A 86 -24.19 -2.52 -12.32
CA ASP A 86 -23.98 -3.94 -12.58
C ASP A 86 -23.41 -4.17 -13.98
N VAL A 87 -22.12 -3.83 -14.17
CA VAL A 87 -21.36 -4.04 -15.40
C VAL A 87 -20.11 -4.87 -15.12
N PHE A 88 -19.67 -5.64 -16.09
CA PHE A 88 -18.44 -6.41 -16.02
C PHE A 88 -17.23 -5.51 -16.31
N ILE A 89 -16.25 -5.55 -15.42
CA ILE A 89 -14.93 -4.89 -15.58
C ILE A 89 -13.85 -5.95 -15.38
N GLY A 90 -12.95 -6.09 -16.33
CA GLY A 90 -11.82 -7.04 -16.26
C GLY A 90 -10.84 -6.69 -15.14
N LEU A 91 -10.09 -7.69 -14.64
CA LEU A 91 -9.19 -7.52 -13.50
C LEU A 91 -8.08 -6.49 -13.79
N HIS A 92 -7.50 -6.54 -14.99
CA HIS A 92 -6.52 -5.56 -15.44
C HIS A 92 -7.07 -4.13 -15.37
N GLU A 93 -8.28 -3.90 -15.92
CA GLU A 93 -8.87 -2.56 -15.97
C GLU A 93 -9.19 -2.02 -14.56
N ARG A 94 -9.57 -2.87 -13.59
CA ARG A 94 -9.78 -2.48 -12.18
C ARG A 94 -8.53 -1.87 -11.58
N ALA A 95 -7.39 -2.54 -11.71
CA ALA A 95 -6.10 -2.04 -11.26
C ALA A 95 -5.68 -0.77 -12.03
N MET A 96 -5.93 -0.72 -13.34
CA MET A 96 -5.63 0.46 -14.16
C MET A 96 -6.46 1.69 -13.79
N VAL A 97 -7.72 1.51 -13.37
CA VAL A 97 -8.53 2.62 -12.81
C VAL A 97 -7.82 3.22 -11.60
N ALA A 98 -7.30 2.40 -10.69
CA ALA A 98 -6.59 2.89 -9.50
C ALA A 98 -5.27 3.59 -9.89
N ARG A 99 -4.48 2.99 -10.76
CA ARG A 99 -3.19 3.55 -11.21
C ARG A 99 -3.34 4.87 -11.95
N ARG A 100 -4.27 4.97 -12.92
CA ARG A 100 -4.52 6.22 -13.69
C ARG A 100 -5.00 7.36 -12.81
N ASN A 101 -5.58 7.05 -11.68
CA ASN A 101 -6.08 8.04 -10.73
C ASN A 101 -5.10 8.33 -9.58
N ASN A 102 -3.89 7.74 -9.59
CA ASN A 102 -2.90 7.87 -8.52
C ASN A 102 -3.52 7.61 -7.15
N ALA A 103 -4.20 6.47 -7.02
CA ALA A 103 -4.88 6.12 -5.77
C ALA A 103 -3.86 5.88 -4.64
N ASP A 104 -4.19 6.37 -3.44
CA ASP A 104 -3.41 6.16 -2.22
C ASP A 104 -3.81 4.86 -1.51
N LEU A 105 -4.99 4.34 -1.84
CA LEU A 105 -5.52 3.09 -1.31
C LEU A 105 -6.48 2.44 -2.32
N PHE A 106 -6.33 1.12 -2.51
CA PHE A 106 -7.22 0.30 -3.31
C PHE A 106 -7.92 -0.73 -2.40
N ILE A 107 -9.26 -0.75 -2.43
CA ILE A 107 -10.09 -1.64 -1.61
C ILE A 107 -10.95 -2.48 -2.51
N SER A 108 -10.56 -3.74 -2.75
CA SER A 108 -11.40 -4.71 -3.45
C SER A 108 -12.32 -5.43 -2.47
N ILE A 109 -13.60 -5.48 -2.77
CA ILE A 109 -14.64 -6.05 -1.90
C ILE A 109 -15.26 -7.24 -2.59
N HIS A 110 -15.16 -8.39 -1.94
CA HIS A 110 -15.65 -9.70 -2.37
C HIS A 110 -16.43 -10.41 -1.27
N CYS A 111 -17.02 -11.53 -1.61
CA CYS A 111 -17.64 -12.46 -0.69
C CYS A 111 -17.21 -13.89 -1.01
N ASN A 112 -16.84 -14.64 0.02
CA ASN A 112 -16.47 -16.04 -0.12
C ASN A 112 -17.59 -16.91 -0.70
N GLY A 113 -17.19 -17.94 -1.42
CA GLY A 113 -18.04 -19.03 -1.88
C GLY A 113 -17.43 -20.38 -1.54
N SER A 114 -18.28 -21.38 -1.26
CA SER A 114 -17.85 -22.76 -0.99
C SER A 114 -18.91 -23.75 -1.45
N SER A 115 -18.50 -24.97 -1.80
CA SER A 115 -19.44 -26.10 -2.00
C SER A 115 -20.07 -26.54 -0.67
N SER A 116 -19.44 -26.28 0.47
CA SER A 116 -20.00 -26.53 1.79
C SER A 116 -20.81 -25.33 2.29
N ALA A 117 -22.08 -25.55 2.63
CA ALA A 117 -22.93 -24.53 3.25
C ALA A 117 -22.51 -24.17 4.69
N ASP A 118 -21.69 -25.00 5.33
CA ASP A 118 -21.17 -24.76 6.69
C ASP A 118 -19.94 -23.88 6.71
N ALA A 119 -19.30 -23.65 5.54
CA ALA A 119 -18.19 -22.74 5.43
C ALA A 119 -18.62 -21.33 5.84
N LYS A 120 -17.82 -20.68 6.69
CA LYS A 120 -18.15 -19.36 7.25
C LYS A 120 -16.89 -18.57 7.59
N GLY A 121 -17.08 -17.28 7.78
CA GLY A 121 -16.07 -16.36 8.28
C GLY A 121 -15.48 -15.44 7.23
N SER A 122 -14.91 -14.36 7.71
CA SER A 122 -14.35 -13.25 6.94
C SER A 122 -12.82 -13.31 6.93
N SER A 123 -12.22 -12.80 5.86
CA SER A 123 -10.77 -12.65 5.74
C SER A 123 -10.40 -11.40 4.95
N VAL A 124 -9.17 -10.96 5.13
CA VAL A 124 -8.56 -9.87 4.37
C VAL A 124 -7.31 -10.42 3.71
N HIS A 125 -7.15 -10.13 2.44
CA HIS A 125 -5.99 -10.58 1.68
C HIS A 125 -5.17 -9.39 1.23
N ILE A 126 -3.86 -9.52 1.38
CA ILE A 126 -2.86 -8.59 0.84
C ILE A 126 -1.99 -9.32 -0.17
N LEU A 127 -1.38 -8.56 -1.07
CA LEU A 127 -0.45 -9.14 -2.03
C LEU A 127 0.75 -9.75 -1.29
N GLY A 128 1.11 -10.99 -1.63
CA GLY A 128 2.30 -11.64 -1.12
C GLY A 128 2.29 -13.14 -1.28
N GLN A 129 3.39 -13.75 -0.88
CA GLN A 129 3.52 -15.18 -0.71
C GLN A 129 3.72 -15.49 0.76
N ASN A 130 2.84 -16.28 1.34
CA ASN A 130 3.01 -16.72 2.71
C ASN A 130 4.15 -17.74 2.77
N SER A 131 5.26 -17.33 3.39
CA SER A 131 6.45 -18.15 3.58
C SER A 131 6.40 -19.01 4.84
N ASP A 132 5.23 -19.11 5.49
CA ASP A 132 5.13 -19.86 6.74
C ASP A 132 5.42 -21.36 6.52
N ASN A 133 6.59 -21.77 7.02
CA ASN A 133 7.12 -23.12 6.95
C ASN A 133 6.47 -24.08 7.97
N SER A 134 5.40 -23.67 8.66
CA SER A 134 4.78 -24.45 9.71
C SER A 134 3.78 -25.49 9.18
N ARG A 135 4.16 -26.74 9.34
CA ARG A 135 3.33 -27.95 9.52
C ARG A 135 1.96 -27.99 8.82
N ASN A 136 1.90 -28.66 7.67
CA ASN A 136 0.78 -28.90 6.77
C ASN A 136 0.66 -27.88 5.62
N LYS A 137 1.75 -27.74 4.87
CA LYS A 137 1.85 -26.91 3.65
C LYS A 137 0.74 -27.20 2.63
N THR A 138 0.30 -28.45 2.50
CA THR A 138 -0.65 -28.86 1.46
C THR A 138 -2.04 -28.30 1.70
N ASP A 139 -2.58 -28.42 2.91
CA ASP A 139 -3.97 -28.03 3.20
C ASP A 139 -4.16 -26.49 3.25
N TYR A 140 -3.11 -25.76 3.68
CA TYR A 140 -3.13 -24.30 3.73
C TYR A 140 -2.95 -23.68 2.34
N PHE A 141 -1.94 -24.16 1.59
CA PHE A 141 -1.66 -23.72 0.24
C PHE A 141 -2.83 -24.02 -0.71
N GLU A 142 -3.43 -25.24 -0.62
CA GLU A 142 -4.58 -25.61 -1.45
C GLU A 142 -5.82 -24.76 -1.15
N ARG A 143 -6.09 -24.41 0.11
CA ARG A 143 -7.25 -23.59 0.47
C ARG A 143 -7.13 -22.16 0.01
N ASN A 144 -5.97 -21.54 0.16
CA ASN A 144 -5.75 -20.15 -0.26
C ASN A 144 -5.59 -20.05 -1.77
N MET A 145 -4.88 -21.00 -2.38
CA MET A 145 -4.87 -21.12 -3.84
C MET A 145 -6.27 -21.26 -4.41
N SER A 146 -7.21 -21.90 -3.70
CA SER A 146 -8.59 -22.04 -4.18
C SER A 146 -9.34 -20.72 -4.23
N VAL A 147 -9.14 -19.79 -3.25
CA VAL A 147 -9.76 -18.46 -3.27
C VAL A 147 -9.15 -17.61 -4.37
N ALA A 148 -7.83 -17.47 -4.40
CA ALA A 148 -7.14 -16.70 -5.43
C ALA A 148 -7.40 -17.26 -6.84
N GLN A 149 -7.43 -18.60 -7.02
CA GLN A 149 -7.77 -19.23 -8.29
C GLN A 149 -9.20 -18.92 -8.72
N ARG A 150 -10.15 -18.94 -7.80
CA ARG A 150 -11.55 -18.60 -8.08
C ARG A 150 -11.65 -17.16 -8.57
N GLU A 151 -11.08 -16.21 -7.86
CA GLU A 151 -11.11 -14.80 -8.22
C GLU A 151 -10.34 -14.51 -9.50
N ASN A 152 -9.18 -15.12 -9.68
CA ASN A 152 -8.40 -14.97 -10.92
C ASN A 152 -9.05 -15.69 -12.12
N SER A 153 -9.91 -16.68 -11.92
CA SER A 153 -10.51 -17.45 -13.02
C SER A 153 -11.39 -16.59 -13.94
N VAL A 154 -11.88 -15.44 -13.48
CA VAL A 154 -12.67 -14.51 -14.29
C VAL A 154 -11.88 -13.87 -15.44
N ILE A 155 -10.55 -13.99 -15.45
CA ILE A 155 -9.68 -13.58 -16.55
C ILE A 155 -10.16 -14.14 -17.89
N VAL A 156 -10.63 -15.39 -17.94
CA VAL A 156 -11.12 -16.02 -19.18
C VAL A 156 -12.37 -15.37 -19.75
N LEU A 157 -13.06 -14.53 -18.99
CA LEU A 157 -14.18 -13.72 -19.45
C LEU A 157 -13.74 -12.44 -20.18
N GLU A 158 -12.45 -12.10 -20.16
CA GLU A 158 -11.91 -10.96 -20.88
C GLU A 158 -11.56 -11.35 -22.31
N GLU A 159 -11.95 -10.51 -23.30
CA GLU A 159 -11.77 -10.83 -24.72
C GLU A 159 -10.29 -11.01 -25.10
N ASP A 160 -9.40 -10.20 -24.49
CA ASP A 160 -7.96 -10.18 -24.81
C ASP A 160 -7.08 -10.78 -23.71
N TYR A 161 -7.61 -11.68 -22.89
CA TYR A 161 -6.90 -12.18 -21.70
C TYR A 161 -5.51 -12.75 -22.01
N LYS A 162 -5.36 -13.44 -23.16
CA LYS A 162 -4.10 -14.06 -23.56
C LYS A 162 -2.97 -13.06 -23.82
N THR A 163 -3.30 -11.84 -24.23
CA THR A 163 -2.33 -10.78 -24.50
C THR A 163 -2.11 -9.88 -23.29
N LYS A 164 -3.14 -9.61 -22.51
CA LYS A 164 -3.09 -8.72 -21.34
C LYS A 164 -2.27 -9.29 -20.18
N TYR A 165 -2.31 -10.59 -19.98
CA TYR A 165 -1.67 -11.26 -18.84
C TYR A 165 -0.37 -11.99 -19.19
N GLN A 166 0.21 -11.73 -20.38
CA GLN A 166 1.50 -12.29 -20.81
C GLN A 166 2.72 -11.66 -20.11
N THR A 167 2.54 -10.55 -19.40
CA THR A 167 3.66 -9.78 -18.81
C THR A 167 4.24 -10.39 -17.56
N PHE A 168 3.57 -11.36 -16.94
CA PHE A 168 4.10 -12.12 -15.82
C PHE A 168 4.56 -13.50 -16.30
N ASP A 169 5.85 -13.63 -16.50
CA ASP A 169 6.50 -14.94 -16.69
C ASP A 169 6.97 -15.43 -15.30
N PRO A 170 6.29 -16.41 -14.70
CA PRO A 170 6.71 -16.96 -13.42
C PRO A 170 8.05 -17.69 -13.46
N SER A 171 8.57 -17.98 -14.67
CA SER A 171 9.90 -18.56 -14.88
C SER A 171 10.99 -17.51 -15.06
N SER A 172 10.64 -16.22 -15.26
CA SER A 172 11.60 -15.14 -15.36
C SER A 172 11.99 -14.58 -13.98
N PRO A 173 13.24 -14.68 -13.56
CA PRO A 173 13.73 -14.07 -12.33
C PRO A 173 13.49 -12.55 -12.28
N GLU A 174 13.55 -11.87 -13.41
CA GLU A 174 13.34 -10.42 -13.53
C GLU A 174 11.90 -10.02 -13.24
N SER A 175 10.93 -10.78 -13.74
CA SER A 175 9.50 -10.59 -13.44
C SER A 175 9.25 -10.79 -11.95
N TYR A 176 9.85 -11.82 -11.37
CA TYR A 176 9.73 -12.13 -9.95
C TYR A 176 10.30 -11.02 -9.06
N ILE A 177 11.50 -10.52 -9.39
CA ILE A 177 12.16 -9.43 -8.64
C ILE A 177 11.35 -8.13 -8.74
N SER A 178 10.83 -7.79 -9.90
CA SER A 178 10.01 -6.59 -10.09
C SER A 178 8.75 -6.61 -9.22
N HIS A 179 8.03 -7.74 -9.21
CA HIS A 179 6.85 -7.92 -8.37
C HIS A 179 7.17 -7.93 -6.87
N GLN A 180 8.28 -8.54 -6.49
CA GLN A 180 8.73 -8.57 -5.10
C GLN A 180 9.06 -7.17 -4.57
N LEU A 181 9.73 -6.34 -5.37
CA LEU A 181 10.05 -4.96 -5.00
C LEU A 181 8.77 -4.10 -4.87
N GLN A 182 7.81 -4.28 -5.77
CA GLN A 182 6.53 -3.60 -5.73
C GLN A 182 5.72 -4.03 -4.49
N TRP A 183 5.64 -5.32 -4.23
CA TRP A 183 5.00 -5.86 -3.03
C TRP A 183 5.60 -5.29 -1.74
N MET A 184 6.92 -5.31 -1.61
CA MET A 184 7.61 -4.77 -0.43
C MET A 184 7.33 -3.27 -0.20
N ALA A 185 7.16 -2.49 -1.27
CA ALA A 185 6.91 -1.05 -1.18
C ALA A 185 5.57 -0.70 -0.50
N TYR A 186 4.56 -1.55 -0.65
CA TYR A 186 3.19 -1.26 -0.16
C TYR A 186 2.72 -2.22 0.93
N TYR A 187 3.53 -3.22 1.27
CA TYR A 187 3.18 -4.27 2.23
C TYR A 187 2.72 -3.72 3.58
N GLU A 188 3.53 -2.87 4.20
CA GLU A 188 3.23 -2.33 5.53
C GLU A 188 1.94 -1.51 5.55
N SER A 189 1.73 -0.68 4.54
CA SER A 189 0.50 0.13 4.44
C SER A 189 -0.72 -0.73 4.13
N SER A 190 -0.58 -1.78 3.32
CA SER A 190 -1.64 -2.76 3.08
C SER A 190 -1.96 -3.55 4.35
N LEU A 191 -0.94 -4.00 5.07
CA LEU A 191 -1.09 -4.72 6.34
C LEU A 191 -1.72 -3.83 7.42
N LEU A 192 -1.36 -2.55 7.47
CA LEU A 192 -1.98 -1.58 8.38
C LEU A 192 -3.48 -1.48 8.11
N PHE A 193 -3.89 -1.31 6.85
CA PHE A 193 -5.32 -1.25 6.53
C PHE A 193 -6.03 -2.58 6.79
N ALA A 194 -5.41 -3.71 6.44
CA ALA A 194 -5.95 -5.05 6.74
C ALA A 194 -6.18 -5.24 8.25
N SER A 195 -5.24 -4.77 9.08
CA SER A 195 -5.36 -4.83 10.55
C SER A 195 -6.52 -3.98 11.05
N GLU A 196 -6.73 -2.78 10.50
CA GLU A 196 -7.88 -1.94 10.83
C GLU A 196 -9.21 -2.58 10.43
N VAL A 197 -9.25 -3.26 9.29
CA VAL A 197 -10.42 -4.03 8.86
C VAL A 197 -10.72 -5.16 9.83
N VAL A 198 -9.72 -5.92 10.25
CA VAL A 198 -9.92 -7.00 11.24
C VAL A 198 -10.51 -6.47 12.54
N GLN A 199 -9.98 -5.37 13.06
CA GLN A 199 -10.42 -4.79 14.33
C GLN A 199 -11.83 -4.19 14.28
N ASN A 200 -12.24 -3.62 13.15
CA ASN A 200 -13.50 -2.88 13.04
C ASN A 200 -14.60 -3.64 12.33
N LEU A 201 -14.29 -4.42 11.27
CA LEU A 201 -15.27 -5.12 10.46
C LEU A 201 -15.51 -6.54 10.96
N ILE A 202 -14.44 -7.30 11.24
CA ILE A 202 -14.53 -8.74 11.52
C ILE A 202 -14.86 -8.97 13.00
N VAL A 203 -16.03 -8.52 13.38
CA VAL A 203 -16.65 -8.68 14.72
C VAL A 203 -18.08 -9.14 14.53
N GLN A 204 -18.67 -9.77 15.54
CA GLN A 204 -20.04 -10.29 15.43
C GLN A 204 -21.01 -9.34 14.72
N PRO A 205 -21.87 -9.80 13.81
CA PRO A 205 -22.11 -11.20 13.45
C PRO A 205 -21.08 -11.79 12.45
N LEU A 206 -20.17 -11.01 11.90
CA LEU A 206 -19.06 -11.51 11.08
C LEU A 206 -18.01 -12.16 11.99
N THR A 207 -17.55 -13.34 11.61
CA THR A 207 -16.56 -14.10 12.38
C THR A 207 -15.26 -14.21 11.60
N PRO A 208 -14.08 -14.22 12.26
CA PRO A 208 -12.83 -14.41 11.55
C PRO A 208 -12.70 -15.84 11.03
N ARG A 209 -12.07 -16.00 9.87
CA ARG A 209 -11.53 -17.30 9.43
C ARG A 209 -10.34 -17.68 10.32
N LYS A 210 -9.90 -18.95 10.24
CA LYS A 210 -8.71 -19.45 10.97
C LYS A 210 -7.48 -18.58 10.68
N ILE A 211 -7.34 -18.12 9.43
CA ILE A 211 -6.39 -17.10 9.04
C ILE A 211 -7.20 -15.92 8.56
N VAL A 212 -7.08 -14.82 9.28
CA VAL A 212 -7.91 -13.65 9.07
C VAL A 212 -7.23 -12.61 8.17
N ILE A 213 -5.91 -12.45 8.25
CA ILE A 213 -5.10 -11.69 7.30
C ILE A 213 -4.22 -12.71 6.57
N ASP A 214 -4.36 -12.76 5.26
CA ASP A 214 -3.68 -13.72 4.42
C ASP A 214 -2.91 -13.05 3.29
N GLN A 215 -1.92 -13.74 2.74
CA GLN A 215 -1.11 -13.28 1.63
C GLN A 215 -1.32 -14.18 0.43
N ASP A 216 -1.85 -13.60 -0.65
CA ASP A 216 -2.20 -14.33 -1.85
C ASP A 216 -1.87 -13.55 -3.12
N ILE A 217 -1.79 -14.26 -4.24
CA ILE A 217 -1.51 -13.70 -5.56
C ILE A 217 -2.82 -13.45 -6.30
N PHE A 218 -3.59 -12.47 -5.84
CA PHE A 218 -4.75 -11.97 -6.58
C PHE A 218 -4.30 -11.06 -7.71
N GLN A 219 -4.73 -11.33 -8.94
CA GLN A 219 -4.32 -10.56 -10.11
C GLN A 219 -4.64 -9.07 -9.96
N VAL A 220 -5.78 -8.72 -9.39
CA VAL A 220 -6.18 -7.34 -9.16
C VAL A 220 -5.24 -6.61 -8.17
N LEU A 221 -4.63 -7.33 -7.23
CA LEU A 221 -3.65 -6.78 -6.29
C LEU A 221 -2.23 -6.72 -6.89
N VAL A 222 -1.87 -7.72 -7.71
CA VAL A 222 -0.55 -7.77 -8.40
C VAL A 222 -0.35 -6.52 -9.25
N GLU A 223 -1.38 -6.08 -9.95
CA GLU A 223 -1.31 -4.93 -10.83
C GLU A 223 -1.57 -3.59 -10.13
N ALA A 224 -2.02 -3.59 -8.88
CA ALA A 224 -2.17 -2.39 -8.07
C ALA A 224 -0.79 -1.87 -7.64
N ASN A 225 -0.49 -0.63 -7.96
CA ASN A 225 0.79 0.03 -7.63
C ASN A 225 0.61 1.04 -6.49
N MET A 226 -0.13 0.63 -5.46
CA MET A 226 -0.43 1.37 -4.24
C MET A 226 -0.79 0.38 -3.12
N PRO A 227 -0.92 0.82 -1.86
CA PRO A 227 -1.51 0.02 -0.79
C PRO A 227 -2.84 -0.58 -1.24
N ALA A 228 -2.98 -1.91 -1.16
CA ALA A 228 -4.12 -2.63 -1.72
C ALA A 228 -4.52 -3.83 -0.85
N VAL A 229 -5.82 -4.04 -0.71
CA VAL A 229 -6.39 -5.20 -0.03
C VAL A 229 -7.56 -5.77 -0.82
N LEU A 230 -7.80 -7.07 -0.66
CA LEU A 230 -9.03 -7.74 -1.06
C LEU A 230 -9.74 -8.27 0.19
N LEU A 231 -10.98 -7.89 0.35
CA LEU A 231 -11.83 -8.27 1.47
C LEU A 231 -12.76 -9.39 1.06
N GLU A 232 -12.80 -10.45 1.85
CA GLU A 232 -13.81 -11.50 1.78
C GLU A 232 -14.78 -11.30 2.94
N LEU A 233 -15.91 -10.64 2.70
CA LEU A 233 -16.83 -10.20 3.74
C LEU A 233 -17.37 -11.36 4.56
N ALA A 234 -17.85 -12.41 3.91
CA ALA A 234 -18.31 -13.67 4.48
C ALA A 234 -18.76 -14.60 3.36
N PHE A 235 -19.27 -15.81 3.66
CA PHE A 235 -19.68 -16.78 2.64
C PHE A 235 -21.11 -16.53 2.16
N VAL A 236 -21.26 -16.19 0.87
CA VAL A 236 -22.59 -16.07 0.21
C VAL A 236 -23.30 -17.43 0.19
N THR A 237 -22.56 -18.53 0.17
CA THR A 237 -23.09 -19.89 0.20
C THR A 237 -23.57 -20.33 1.59
N ASN A 238 -23.19 -19.64 2.66
CA ASN A 238 -23.68 -19.89 4.02
C ASN A 238 -25.03 -19.20 4.24
N PRO A 239 -26.10 -19.90 4.61
CA PRO A 239 -27.44 -19.29 4.70
C PRO A 239 -27.55 -18.15 5.72
N ASN A 240 -26.84 -18.24 6.84
CA ASN A 240 -26.89 -17.22 7.89
C ASN A 240 -26.10 -15.97 7.49
N GLU A 241 -24.88 -16.15 6.99
CA GLU A 241 -24.04 -15.05 6.53
C GLU A 241 -24.65 -14.37 5.30
N HIS A 242 -25.21 -15.15 4.36
CA HIS A 242 -25.93 -14.62 3.21
C HIS A 242 -27.14 -13.78 3.64
N LYS A 243 -27.97 -14.28 4.58
CA LYS A 243 -29.13 -13.54 5.08
C LYS A 243 -28.73 -12.17 5.65
N TYR A 244 -27.62 -12.12 6.37
CA TYR A 244 -27.07 -10.88 6.91
C TYR A 244 -26.56 -9.95 5.80
N MET A 245 -25.67 -10.42 4.93
CA MET A 245 -25.07 -9.62 3.86
C MET A 245 -26.06 -9.19 2.77
N ALA A 246 -27.13 -9.97 2.53
CA ALA A 246 -28.16 -9.63 1.55
C ALA A 246 -29.19 -8.61 2.08
N SER A 247 -29.23 -8.37 3.39
CA SER A 247 -30.13 -7.38 3.98
C SER A 247 -29.56 -5.97 3.87
N ASP A 248 -30.42 -4.97 3.66
CA ASP A 248 -29.98 -3.56 3.62
C ASP A 248 -29.34 -3.12 4.94
N ALA A 249 -29.89 -3.54 6.07
CA ALA A 249 -29.33 -3.27 7.40
C ALA A 249 -27.94 -3.88 7.59
N GLY A 250 -27.73 -5.13 7.14
CA GLY A 250 -26.42 -5.78 7.22
C GLY A 250 -25.38 -5.10 6.31
N GLN A 251 -25.77 -4.70 5.11
CA GLN A 251 -24.91 -3.96 4.19
C GLN A 251 -24.55 -2.58 4.75
N GLU A 252 -25.49 -1.90 5.38
CA GLU A 252 -25.26 -0.62 6.04
C GLU A 252 -24.26 -0.76 7.21
N GLU A 253 -24.48 -1.79 8.05
CA GLU A 253 -23.59 -2.08 9.17
C GLU A 253 -22.16 -2.46 8.70
N ILE A 254 -22.04 -3.27 7.64
CA ILE A 254 -20.73 -3.60 7.04
C ILE A 254 -20.05 -2.32 6.55
N ALA A 255 -20.78 -1.45 5.86
CA ALA A 255 -20.24 -0.19 5.37
C ALA A 255 -19.81 0.76 6.49
N ASP A 256 -20.56 0.85 7.59
CA ASP A 256 -20.18 1.62 8.79
C ASP A 256 -18.89 1.10 9.41
N ARG A 257 -18.74 -0.20 9.51
CA ARG A 257 -17.56 -0.85 10.07
C ARG A 257 -16.33 -0.68 9.17
N LEU A 258 -16.50 -0.83 7.86
CA LEU A 258 -15.44 -0.53 6.89
C LEU A 258 -15.05 0.95 6.92
N PHE A 259 -16.03 1.84 7.08
CA PHE A 259 -15.74 3.27 7.24
C PHE A 259 -14.95 3.57 8.51
N LYS A 260 -15.25 2.90 9.64
CA LYS A 260 -14.43 3.01 10.86
C LYS A 260 -12.99 2.56 10.61
N ALA A 261 -12.80 1.43 9.91
CA ALA A 261 -11.48 0.95 9.52
C ALA A 261 -10.75 1.96 8.63
N PHE A 262 -11.41 2.50 7.61
CA PHE A 262 -10.86 3.53 6.74
C PHE A 262 -10.45 4.79 7.51
N ARG A 263 -11.29 5.27 8.41
CA ARG A 263 -11.02 6.44 9.25
C ARG A 263 -9.77 6.24 10.12
N SER A 264 -9.67 5.10 10.76
CA SER A 264 -8.52 4.76 11.61
C SER A 264 -7.23 4.65 10.79
N TYR A 265 -7.31 3.97 9.64
CA TYR A 265 -6.20 3.88 8.69
C TYR A 265 -5.75 5.26 8.19
N LYS A 266 -6.71 6.09 7.70
CA LYS A 266 -6.40 7.42 7.18
C LYS A 266 -5.68 8.26 8.23
N ALA A 267 -6.14 8.25 9.48
CA ALA A 267 -5.49 9.00 10.56
C ALA A 267 -4.04 8.55 10.80
N LYS A 268 -3.77 7.25 10.79
CA LYS A 268 -2.42 6.68 10.96
C LYS A 268 -1.53 6.94 9.75
N TYR A 269 -2.09 6.77 8.55
CA TYR A 269 -1.39 7.02 7.30
C TYR A 269 -0.99 8.50 7.17
N ASP A 270 -1.92 9.43 7.38
CA ASP A 270 -1.67 10.86 7.31
C ASP A 270 -0.64 11.30 8.35
N ALA A 271 -0.70 10.76 9.57
CA ALA A 271 0.31 11.01 10.59
C ALA A 271 1.72 10.51 10.19
N SER A 272 1.81 9.35 9.53
CA SER A 272 3.09 8.80 9.10
C SER A 272 3.75 9.63 8.00
N VAL A 273 2.97 10.17 7.05
CA VAL A 273 3.52 11.03 5.98
C VAL A 273 3.76 12.47 6.44
N ALA A 274 3.06 12.93 7.49
CA ALA A 274 3.28 14.27 8.07
C ALA A 274 4.66 14.39 8.75
N VAL A 275 5.17 13.30 9.32
CA VAL A 275 6.50 13.27 9.96
C VAL A 275 7.63 13.36 8.94
N ASP A 276 7.38 12.98 7.68
CA ASP A 276 8.38 13.00 6.61
C ASP A 276 8.58 14.37 5.93
N VAL A 277 7.81 15.39 6.30
CA VAL A 277 7.98 16.77 5.78
C VAL A 277 8.84 17.55 6.78
N PRO A 278 10.08 17.95 6.45
CA PRO A 278 10.86 18.85 7.30
C PRO A 278 10.08 20.16 7.47
N ALA A 279 9.82 20.57 8.70
CA ALA A 279 9.25 21.86 8.98
C ALA A 279 10.14 22.95 8.34
N ALA A 280 9.59 23.71 7.40
CA ALA A 280 10.26 24.87 6.86
C ALA A 280 10.53 25.84 8.02
N GLN A 281 11.78 25.95 8.45
CA GLN A 281 12.20 26.93 9.43
C GLN A 281 12.14 28.31 8.76
N PRO A 282 11.54 29.33 9.40
CA PRO A 282 11.61 30.69 8.89
C PRO A 282 13.06 31.19 9.04
N ASP A 283 13.62 31.61 7.92
CA ASP A 283 14.94 32.24 7.84
C ASP A 283 15.04 33.42 8.82
N LYS A 284 15.79 33.26 9.89
CA LYS A 284 16.35 34.37 10.66
C LYS A 284 17.82 34.46 10.38
N GLN A 285 18.19 35.28 9.40
CA GLN A 285 19.53 35.80 9.29
C GLN A 285 19.84 36.64 10.52
N GLN A 286 20.78 36.23 11.33
CA GLN A 286 21.65 37.15 12.05
C GLN A 286 23.07 36.56 12.15
N VAL A 287 23.94 37.25 11.48
CA VAL A 287 25.41 37.15 11.54
C VAL A 287 25.87 37.46 12.96
N LYS A 288 26.65 36.59 13.58
CA LYS A 288 27.83 37.00 14.38
C LYS A 288 28.81 35.83 14.56
N GLN A 289 30.07 36.14 14.23
CA GLN A 289 31.27 35.35 14.47
C GLN A 289 31.53 35.13 15.96
N SER A 290 32.05 34.00 16.36
CA SER A 290 33.37 33.79 16.90
C SER A 290 33.50 32.51 17.74
N SER A 291 34.53 31.77 17.40
CA SER A 291 35.42 30.94 18.22
C SER A 291 34.93 29.72 19.00
N ALA A 292 35.40 28.59 18.50
CA ALA A 292 36.22 27.55 19.11
C ALA A 292 35.70 26.60 20.20
N GLN A 293 35.83 25.30 19.83
CA GLN A 293 36.13 24.11 20.66
C GLN A 293 35.05 23.59 21.60
N THR A 294 34.57 22.40 21.44
CA THR A 294 35.12 21.06 21.62
C THR A 294 34.04 19.98 21.41
N ALA A 295 34.48 18.89 20.86
CA ALA A 295 33.85 17.62 20.52
C ALA A 295 32.73 17.07 21.41
N SER A 296 31.66 16.52 20.78
CA SER A 296 31.36 15.09 20.89
C SER A 296 30.23 14.66 19.91
N LYS A 297 30.48 13.52 19.36
CA LYS A 297 29.82 12.75 18.31
C LYS A 297 28.32 12.61 18.42
N SER A 298 27.56 12.84 17.30
CA SER A 298 26.57 11.93 16.80
C SER A 298 26.27 12.27 15.33
N ALA A 299 26.55 11.32 14.47
CA ALA A 299 26.58 11.49 13.02
C ALA A 299 25.25 11.11 12.40
N GLY A 300 24.54 12.07 11.85
CA GLY A 300 23.56 11.86 10.81
C GLY A 300 24.12 12.42 9.50
N GLN A 301 24.88 11.65 8.75
CA GLN A 301 25.43 12.08 7.46
C GLN A 301 24.71 11.43 6.30
N SER A 302 24.01 12.24 5.51
CA SER A 302 23.77 11.96 4.10
C SER A 302 25.09 12.12 3.36
N VAL A 303 25.72 11.01 2.98
CA VAL A 303 27.00 11.05 2.25
C VAL A 303 26.72 11.10 0.76
N ALA A 304 26.76 12.28 0.18
CA ALA A 304 27.08 12.43 -1.22
C ALA A 304 28.56 12.05 -1.41
N ASN A 305 28.83 10.90 -1.98
CA ASN A 305 30.19 10.41 -2.22
C ASN A 305 30.49 10.42 -3.72
N ASN A 306 31.37 11.32 -4.15
CA ASN A 306 31.89 11.41 -5.51
C ASN A 306 32.54 10.09 -5.92
N GLY A 307 31.87 9.28 -6.72
CA GLY A 307 32.46 8.29 -7.63
C GLY A 307 33.14 7.04 -7.03
N LYS A 308 33.33 6.95 -5.71
CA LYS A 308 33.98 5.78 -5.09
C LYS A 308 32.97 4.67 -4.81
N VAL A 309 33.24 3.47 -5.35
CA VAL A 309 32.45 2.27 -5.10
C VAL A 309 32.65 1.82 -3.65
N SER A 310 31.56 1.48 -2.97
CA SER A 310 31.57 0.84 -1.65
C SER A 310 30.56 -0.32 -1.62
N TYR A 311 30.70 -1.21 -0.65
CA TYR A 311 29.85 -2.38 -0.48
C TYR A 311 29.18 -2.35 0.89
N GLY A 312 27.96 -2.91 0.96
CA GLY A 312 27.22 -3.00 2.21
C GLY A 312 26.21 -4.15 2.17
N VAL A 313 25.51 -4.35 3.26
CA VAL A 313 24.47 -5.37 3.35
C VAL A 313 23.10 -4.68 3.39
N GLN A 314 22.34 -4.79 2.33
CA GLN A 314 20.97 -4.28 2.30
C GLN A 314 20.06 -5.22 3.09
N ILE A 315 19.35 -4.67 4.08
CA ILE A 315 18.45 -5.40 4.97
C ILE A 315 16.98 -5.21 4.61
N MET A 316 16.64 -4.06 4.01
CA MET A 316 15.28 -3.76 3.56
C MET A 316 15.27 -2.60 2.55
N GLY A 317 14.13 -2.44 1.87
CA GLY A 317 13.82 -1.29 1.02
C GLY A 317 12.40 -0.83 1.28
N LEU A 318 12.19 0.47 1.56
CA LEU A 318 10.88 1.02 1.89
C LEU A 318 10.60 2.28 1.08
N GLY A 319 9.34 2.53 0.77
CA GLY A 319 8.90 3.77 0.12
C GLY A 319 8.96 5.00 1.03
N ARG A 320 9.20 4.81 2.33
CA ARG A 320 9.38 5.88 3.32
C ARG A 320 10.74 5.82 3.98
N ARG A 321 11.20 6.94 4.50
CA ARG A 321 12.42 7.01 5.30
C ARG A 321 12.13 6.69 6.76
N LEU A 322 12.83 5.71 7.33
CA LEU A 322 12.85 5.43 8.76
C LEU A 322 13.92 6.28 9.46
N SER A 323 13.69 6.64 10.72
CA SER A 323 14.68 7.31 11.56
C SER A 323 15.84 6.37 11.92
N SER A 324 17.02 6.93 12.15
CA SER A 324 18.14 6.17 12.71
C SER A 324 17.75 5.64 14.10
N GLY A 325 17.86 4.33 14.30
CA GLY A 325 17.43 3.68 15.55
C GLY A 325 16.00 3.17 15.56
N ASP A 326 15.29 3.19 14.41
CA ASP A 326 13.97 2.59 14.30
C ASP A 326 13.98 1.12 14.76
N PRO A 327 12.99 0.67 15.57
CA PRO A 327 12.92 -0.71 16.04
C PRO A 327 12.94 -1.76 14.92
N ALA A 328 12.50 -1.40 13.70
CA ALA A 328 12.58 -2.25 12.52
C ALA A 328 14.02 -2.68 12.19
N PHE A 329 15.03 -1.92 12.57
CA PHE A 329 16.44 -2.27 12.35
C PHE A 329 17.00 -3.29 13.35
N LYS A 330 16.19 -3.72 14.34
CA LYS A 330 16.57 -4.72 15.35
C LYS A 330 17.94 -4.41 16.02
N GLY A 331 18.22 -3.11 16.26
CA GLY A 331 19.45 -2.64 16.89
C GLY A 331 20.69 -2.66 15.98
N LEU A 332 20.53 -2.77 14.67
CA LEU A 332 21.62 -2.62 13.71
C LEU A 332 21.82 -1.13 13.39
N ASP A 333 23.09 -0.73 13.18
CA ASP A 333 23.42 0.58 12.63
C ASP A 333 23.23 0.57 11.12
N VAL A 334 22.31 1.44 10.65
CA VAL A 334 21.80 1.41 9.29
C VAL A 334 21.76 2.81 8.70
N TYR A 335 22.17 2.95 7.46
CA TYR A 335 21.96 4.17 6.68
C TYR A 335 21.06 3.93 5.48
N ALA A 336 20.37 4.98 5.06
CA ALA A 336 19.44 4.92 3.93
C ALA A 336 20.09 5.50 2.66
N VAL A 337 19.93 4.81 1.53
CA VAL A 337 20.26 5.31 0.19
C VAL A 337 18.96 5.40 -0.62
N LYS A 338 18.64 6.59 -1.11
CA LYS A 338 17.50 6.82 -2.02
C LYS A 338 18.01 6.89 -3.45
N GLY A 339 17.51 6.01 -4.32
CA GLY A 339 17.83 6.05 -5.76
C GLY A 339 17.17 7.26 -6.45
N GLU A 340 17.86 7.86 -7.42
CA GLU A 340 17.36 9.04 -8.14
C GLU A 340 16.07 8.78 -8.92
N SER A 341 15.89 7.58 -9.44
CA SER A 341 14.72 7.17 -10.23
C SER A 341 13.69 6.34 -9.45
N SER A 342 13.90 6.13 -8.14
CA SER A 342 12.99 5.30 -7.33
C SER A 342 12.61 6.02 -6.03
N ASN A 343 11.34 5.88 -5.62
CA ASN A 343 10.89 6.36 -4.31
C ASN A 343 11.26 5.42 -3.15
N ILE A 344 12.21 4.50 -3.37
CA ILE A 344 12.59 3.49 -2.38
C ILE A 344 13.86 3.93 -1.65
N TYR A 345 13.79 3.96 -0.32
CA TYR A 345 14.94 4.06 0.57
C TYR A 345 15.46 2.65 0.84
N ARG A 346 16.71 2.39 0.42
CA ARG A 346 17.40 1.13 0.69
C ARG A 346 18.18 1.28 1.98
N TYR A 347 17.90 0.43 2.95
CA TYR A 347 18.53 0.44 4.27
C TYR A 347 19.68 -0.54 4.30
N ILE A 348 20.86 -0.03 4.53
CA ILE A 348 22.11 -0.73 4.34
C ILE A 348 22.92 -0.71 5.63
N CYS A 349 23.41 -1.89 6.06
CA CYS A 349 24.32 -2.07 7.17
C CYS A 349 25.76 -2.13 6.69
N GLY A 350 26.63 -1.42 7.36
CA GLY A 350 28.07 -1.41 7.11
C GLY A 350 28.45 -0.71 5.80
N LYS A 351 29.67 -0.21 5.75
CA LYS A 351 30.28 0.37 4.55
C LYS A 351 31.67 -0.24 4.38
N HIS A 352 31.81 -1.08 3.38
CA HIS A 352 33.01 -1.87 3.12
C HIS A 352 33.67 -1.44 1.82
N ASP A 353 34.97 -1.68 1.72
CA ASP A 353 35.78 -1.40 0.52
C ASP A 353 35.81 -2.57 -0.47
N SER A 354 35.29 -3.76 -0.06
CA SER A 354 35.19 -4.94 -0.91
C SER A 354 33.92 -5.74 -0.67
N ALA A 355 33.48 -6.48 -1.68
CA ALA A 355 32.35 -7.38 -1.60
C ALA A 355 32.54 -8.50 -0.56
N ASP A 356 33.76 -9.01 -0.43
CA ASP A 356 34.04 -10.13 0.50
C ASP A 356 33.92 -9.70 1.97
N LYS A 357 34.32 -8.47 2.30
CA LYS A 357 34.07 -7.91 3.64
C LYS A 357 32.57 -7.72 3.93
N ALA A 358 31.81 -7.31 2.92
CA ALA A 358 30.36 -7.23 3.05
C ALA A 358 29.70 -8.60 3.18
N LYS A 359 30.18 -9.63 2.46
CA LYS A 359 29.73 -11.03 2.60
C LYS A 359 30.03 -11.57 4.00
N ALA A 360 31.18 -11.27 4.58
CA ALA A 360 31.49 -11.64 5.97
C ALA A 360 30.50 -11.01 6.97
N SER A 361 30.12 -9.75 6.77
CA SER A 361 29.12 -9.06 7.59
C SER A 361 27.72 -9.67 7.40
N LEU A 362 27.36 -10.13 6.20
CA LEU A 362 26.09 -10.75 5.89
C LEU A 362 25.83 -11.98 6.78
N LEU A 363 26.84 -12.80 7.11
CA LEU A 363 26.69 -13.99 7.95
C LEU A 363 26.07 -13.67 9.34
N ASN A 364 26.37 -12.53 9.89
CA ASN A 364 25.82 -12.09 11.18
C ASN A 364 24.48 -11.37 11.02
N ILE A 365 24.35 -10.56 9.97
CA ILE A 365 23.15 -9.76 9.69
C ILE A 365 21.99 -10.67 9.28
N SER A 366 22.24 -11.73 8.51
CA SER A 366 21.23 -12.70 8.06
C SER A 366 20.54 -13.46 9.21
N LYS A 367 21.17 -13.55 10.39
CA LYS A 367 20.52 -14.11 11.58
C LYS A 367 19.33 -13.28 12.05
N LYS A 368 19.36 -11.97 11.83
CA LYS A 368 18.27 -11.01 12.16
C LYS A 368 17.39 -10.69 10.95
N PHE A 369 17.99 -10.70 9.74
CA PHE A 369 17.37 -10.39 8.47
C PHE A 369 17.72 -11.47 7.44
N PRO A 370 16.96 -12.58 7.38
CA PRO A 370 17.25 -13.71 6.48
C PRO A 370 17.33 -13.34 5.00
N GLU A 371 16.58 -12.30 4.59
CA GLU A 371 16.51 -11.81 3.22
C GLU A 371 17.60 -10.78 2.88
N ALA A 372 18.52 -10.48 3.80
CA ALA A 372 19.60 -9.53 3.56
C ALA A 372 20.57 -10.05 2.49
N PHE A 373 21.11 -9.11 1.70
CA PHE A 373 22.06 -9.43 0.63
C PHE A 373 23.11 -8.33 0.46
N VAL A 374 24.23 -8.70 -0.15
CA VAL A 374 25.33 -7.77 -0.42
C VAL A 374 24.97 -6.85 -1.60
N VAL A 375 25.26 -5.58 -1.44
CA VAL A 375 25.09 -4.54 -2.48
C VAL A 375 26.37 -3.78 -2.73
N GLU A 376 26.57 -3.39 -3.99
CA GLU A 376 27.52 -2.40 -4.44
C GLU A 376 26.83 -1.03 -4.49
N ILE A 377 27.50 -0.01 -4.00
CA ILE A 377 26.95 1.35 -3.87
C ILE A 377 27.89 2.32 -4.58
N LYS A 378 27.35 3.04 -5.58
CA LYS A 378 28.07 4.10 -6.30
C LYS A 378 27.20 5.36 -6.32
N GLY A 379 27.50 6.31 -5.43
CA GLY A 379 26.62 7.46 -5.20
C GLY A 379 25.23 7.02 -4.68
N THR A 380 24.19 7.30 -5.45
CA THR A 380 22.79 6.91 -5.19
C THR A 380 22.40 5.59 -5.88
N GLU A 381 23.26 5.05 -6.73
CA GLU A 381 23.05 3.77 -7.40
C GLU A 381 23.44 2.62 -6.48
N VAL A 382 22.51 1.68 -6.29
CA VAL A 382 22.71 0.48 -5.46
C VAL A 382 22.40 -0.74 -6.30
N LYS A 383 23.38 -1.62 -6.48
CA LYS A 383 23.28 -2.87 -7.25
C LYS A 383 23.54 -4.07 -6.36
N ARG A 384 22.76 -5.13 -6.52
CA ARG A 384 23.03 -6.41 -5.83
C ARG A 384 24.30 -7.04 -6.39
N VAL A 385 25.17 -7.48 -5.49
CA VAL A 385 26.34 -8.31 -5.83
C VAL A 385 25.89 -9.75 -5.94
N LYS A 386 26.22 -10.40 -7.06
CA LYS A 386 25.92 -11.81 -7.32
C LYS A 386 26.82 -12.74 -6.48
#